data_dcf67b2934a62d5ae4d484d906f7367d
#
_entry.id   dcf67b2934a62d5ae4d484d906f7367d
#
_cell.length_a   1.000
_cell.length_b   1.000
_cell.length_c   1.000
_cell.angle_alpha   90.00
_cell.angle_beta   90.00
_cell.angle_gamma   90.00
#
_symmetry.space_group_name_H-M   'P 1'
#
loop_
_entity.id
_entity.type
_entity.pdbx_description
1 polymer ?
#
loop_
_entity_poly.entity_id
_entity_poly.type
_entity_poly.pdbx_seq_one_letter_code
_entity_poly.pdbx_strand_id
1 'polypeptide(L)'
;VLSPGISLKNTKYKNKLHKFQNKIITDIDLVFLLKNFLKSIVVTGTNGKSTTCKIIDHILKKNNFKSLIGGNIGTPVLNLKIKKDSFLIIEASSFHLSHSKFIAPDYAVLLNIANDHLEWHGSKKNYINSKFKIFKNQNKKQFSFTNKKLEKVFRKKNFSGKLVVPKIQNYEKVKNKINNNYLNLDINDENMSFVLALSKLLNINDKSFLKSINSFVGLPHRYEIFLKKKNCTFINDSKATSFEAAKFALANTKDIYWIVGGLPKKNDNIMLKNVRKNIIKAYIIGKNVNFFKKQIKDKISFKVTKNLKNSIIQILKDIRLFKKKSNTVLLSPASASFDQFLNFEKRGEV
;
A
#
# COMPACT_ATOMS: atom_id res chain seq x y z
N VAL A 1 21.95 -13.30 6.72
CA VAL A 1 20.82 -12.47 6.26
C VAL A 1 19.55 -13.30 6.30
N LEU A 2 18.49 -12.77 6.92
CA LEU A 2 17.20 -13.45 7.03
C LEU A 2 16.18 -12.79 6.10
N SER A 3 15.47 -13.63 5.32
CA SER A 3 14.35 -13.14 4.51
C SER A 3 13.23 -12.60 5.42
N PRO A 4 12.63 -11.44 5.09
CA PRO A 4 11.65 -10.78 5.96
C PRO A 4 10.40 -11.62 6.27
N GLY A 5 9.99 -12.50 5.35
CA GLY A 5 8.83 -13.38 5.55
C GLY A 5 9.02 -14.48 6.59
N ILE A 6 10.27 -14.77 7.01
CA ILE A 6 10.55 -15.84 7.96
C ILE A 6 10.32 -15.34 9.39
N SER A 7 9.34 -15.95 10.08
CA SER A 7 9.12 -15.72 11.51
C SER A 7 10.03 -16.61 12.33
N LEU A 8 10.79 -16.02 13.27
CA LEU A 8 11.64 -16.80 14.20
C LEU A 8 10.83 -17.75 15.09
N LYS A 9 9.53 -17.49 15.27
CA LYS A 9 8.65 -18.31 16.13
C LYS A 9 8.08 -19.53 15.40
N ASN A 10 7.82 -19.42 14.09
CA ASN A 10 7.04 -20.39 13.33
C ASN A 10 7.85 -21.07 12.20
N THR A 11 9.13 -21.32 12.43
CA THR A 11 10.00 -22.01 11.47
C THR A 11 10.56 -23.31 12.05
N LYS A 12 10.77 -24.32 11.19
CA LYS A 12 11.47 -25.56 11.55
C LYS A 12 12.90 -25.33 12.07
N TYR A 13 13.50 -24.19 11.79
CA TYR A 13 14.85 -23.78 12.26
C TYR A 13 14.81 -22.90 13.51
N LYS A 14 13.70 -22.84 14.25
CA LYS A 14 13.48 -21.95 15.39
C LYS A 14 14.65 -21.96 16.39
N ASN A 15 15.04 -23.11 16.89
CA ASN A 15 16.10 -23.23 17.91
C ASN A 15 17.46 -22.73 17.40
N LYS A 16 17.82 -23.07 16.14
CA LYS A 16 19.06 -22.61 15.51
C LYS A 16 19.05 -21.08 15.30
N LEU A 17 17.95 -20.53 14.81
CA LEU A 17 17.83 -19.09 14.59
C LEU A 17 17.81 -18.30 15.89
N HIS A 18 17.21 -18.81 16.96
CA HIS A 18 17.26 -18.18 18.29
C HIS A 18 18.68 -18.09 18.83
N LYS A 19 19.48 -19.18 18.71
CA LYS A 19 20.90 -19.17 19.12
C LYS A 19 21.72 -18.07 18.45
N PHE A 20 21.39 -17.74 17.19
CA PHE A 20 22.09 -16.72 16.40
C PHE A 20 21.31 -15.42 16.23
N GLN A 21 20.25 -15.18 17.01
CA GLN A 21 19.38 -14.00 16.87
C GLN A 21 20.15 -12.67 16.83
N ASN A 22 21.23 -12.58 17.62
CA ASN A 22 22.08 -11.38 17.65
C ASN A 22 22.92 -11.17 16.37
N LYS A 23 23.06 -12.19 15.53
CA LYS A 23 23.75 -12.10 14.22
C LYS A 23 22.81 -11.95 13.04
N ILE A 24 21.48 -12.02 13.26
CA ILE A 24 20.48 -11.87 12.20
C ILE A 24 20.40 -10.42 11.78
N ILE A 25 20.50 -10.19 10.47
CA ILE A 25 20.29 -8.91 9.78
C ILE A 25 19.41 -9.13 8.55
N THR A 26 18.91 -8.06 7.95
CA THR A 26 18.08 -8.09 6.73
C THR A 26 18.91 -7.64 5.51
N ASP A 27 18.35 -7.84 4.34
CA ASP A 27 18.86 -7.31 3.08
C ASP A 27 18.96 -5.77 3.10
N ILE A 28 18.00 -5.09 3.72
CA ILE A 28 18.04 -3.63 3.91
C ILE A 28 19.23 -3.22 4.78
N ASP A 29 19.53 -3.96 5.83
CA ASP A 29 20.69 -3.67 6.68
C ASP A 29 22.01 -3.71 5.90
N LEU A 30 22.19 -4.67 4.97
CA LEU A 30 23.38 -4.73 4.12
C LEU A 30 23.53 -3.47 3.27
N VAL A 31 22.44 -2.97 2.69
CA VAL A 31 22.44 -1.74 1.91
C VAL A 31 22.85 -0.53 2.76
N PHE A 32 22.36 -0.44 3.99
CA PHE A 32 22.74 0.65 4.91
C PHE A 32 24.19 0.54 5.43
N LEU A 33 24.74 -0.66 5.55
CA LEU A 33 26.15 -0.86 5.88
C LEU A 33 27.07 -0.42 4.74
N LEU A 34 26.69 -0.66 3.48
CA LEU A 34 27.47 -0.27 2.30
C LEU A 34 27.39 1.23 1.99
N LYS A 35 26.26 1.89 2.31
CA LYS A 35 26.00 3.35 2.10
C LYS A 35 26.40 3.88 0.73
N ASN A 36 26.10 3.16 -0.32
CA ASN A 36 26.46 3.53 -1.71
C ASN A 36 25.32 4.29 -2.41
N PHE A 37 24.77 5.33 -1.75
CA PHE A 37 23.68 6.16 -2.27
C PHE A 37 23.82 7.61 -1.79
N LEU A 38 23.21 8.57 -2.51
CA LEU A 38 23.23 9.98 -2.15
C LEU A 38 22.43 10.26 -0.87
N LYS A 39 21.17 9.87 -0.90
CA LYS A 39 20.20 10.00 0.21
C LYS A 39 19.24 8.81 0.20
N SER A 40 18.77 8.44 1.37
CA SER A 40 17.82 7.34 1.55
C SER A 40 16.47 7.83 2.09
N ILE A 41 15.40 7.35 1.47
CA ILE A 41 14.03 7.57 1.89
C ILE A 41 13.42 6.20 2.17
N VAL A 42 13.10 5.91 3.42
CA VAL A 42 12.46 4.62 3.77
C VAL A 42 11.04 4.88 4.22
N VAL A 43 10.10 4.18 3.61
CA VAL A 43 8.67 4.33 3.87
C VAL A 43 8.10 3.05 4.46
N THR A 44 7.45 3.17 5.61
CA THR A 44 6.66 2.11 6.24
C THR A 44 5.28 2.61 6.65
N GLY A 45 4.41 1.69 7.00
CA GLY A 45 3.04 1.96 7.42
C GLY A 45 2.19 0.70 7.26
N THR A 46 0.96 0.71 7.68
CA THR A 46 0.01 -0.35 7.34
C THR A 46 -0.45 -0.16 5.90
N ASN A 47 -0.96 1.00 5.56
CA ASN A 47 -1.47 1.36 4.25
C ASN A 47 -0.67 2.49 3.60
N GLY A 48 -0.78 2.65 2.28
CA GLY A 48 -0.22 3.77 1.53
C GLY A 48 1.25 3.67 1.13
N LYS A 49 2.04 2.73 1.67
CA LYS A 49 3.49 2.60 1.43
C LYS A 49 3.91 2.65 -0.03
N SER A 50 3.42 1.74 -0.84
CA SER A 50 3.81 1.63 -2.25
C SER A 50 3.40 2.87 -3.05
N THR A 51 2.21 3.41 -2.77
CA THR A 51 1.73 4.65 -3.40
C THR A 51 2.68 5.80 -3.07
N THR A 52 2.99 6.01 -1.79
CA THR A 52 3.91 7.05 -1.34
C THR A 52 5.30 6.89 -1.96
N CYS A 53 5.88 5.69 -1.95
CA CYS A 53 7.18 5.42 -2.59
C CYS A 53 7.18 5.77 -4.07
N LYS A 54 6.16 5.35 -4.82
CA LYS A 54 6.06 5.61 -6.27
C LYS A 54 5.83 7.09 -6.59
N ILE A 55 5.04 7.79 -5.78
CA ILE A 55 4.86 9.24 -5.95
C ILE A 55 6.18 9.97 -5.69
N ILE A 56 6.91 9.62 -4.63
CA ILE A 56 8.22 10.20 -4.33
C ILE A 56 9.21 9.94 -5.47
N ASP A 57 9.30 8.71 -5.97
CA ASP A 57 10.15 8.34 -7.10
C ASP A 57 9.82 9.17 -8.35
N HIS A 58 8.53 9.30 -8.65
CA HIS A 58 8.06 10.10 -9.78
C HIS A 58 8.42 11.59 -9.63
N ILE A 59 8.21 12.19 -8.45
CA ILE A 59 8.56 13.58 -8.18
C ILE A 59 10.06 13.79 -8.33
N LEU A 60 10.89 12.93 -7.75
CA LEU A 60 12.34 13.03 -7.85
C LEU A 60 12.80 12.99 -9.30
N LYS A 61 12.32 12.01 -10.09
CA LYS A 61 12.66 11.88 -11.53
C LYS A 61 12.20 13.09 -12.35
N LYS A 62 11.01 13.63 -12.07
CA LYS A 62 10.50 14.84 -12.76
C LYS A 62 11.26 16.11 -12.39
N ASN A 63 12.00 16.10 -11.30
CA ASN A 63 12.88 17.19 -10.87
C ASN A 63 14.38 16.85 -11.07
N ASN A 64 14.70 15.98 -12.03
CA ASN A 64 16.05 15.63 -12.47
C ASN A 64 16.93 14.94 -11.40
N PHE A 65 16.33 14.39 -10.33
CA PHE A 65 17.06 13.55 -9.40
C PHE A 65 17.08 12.11 -9.90
N LYS A 66 18.24 11.46 -9.85
CA LYS A 66 18.33 10.02 -10.04
C LYS A 66 17.74 9.33 -8.82
N SER A 67 16.80 8.42 -9.00
CA SER A 67 16.18 7.65 -7.92
C SER A 67 15.98 6.19 -8.29
N LEU A 68 16.14 5.32 -7.30
CA LEU A 68 15.91 3.89 -7.38
C LEU A 68 14.91 3.50 -6.29
N ILE A 69 14.00 2.61 -6.64
CA ILE A 69 12.94 2.15 -5.73
C ILE A 69 12.95 0.64 -5.60
N GLY A 70 12.87 0.14 -4.38
CA GLY A 70 12.80 -1.29 -4.12
C GLY A 70 12.38 -1.66 -2.70
N GLY A 71 12.60 -2.91 -2.34
CA GLY A 71 12.25 -3.49 -1.04
C GLY A 71 10.98 -4.34 -1.13
N ASN A 72 9.98 -4.03 -0.31
CA ASN A 72 8.69 -4.74 -0.32
C ASN A 72 7.84 -4.44 -1.58
N ILE A 73 8.31 -3.56 -2.45
CA ILE A 73 7.71 -3.23 -3.74
C ILE A 73 8.73 -3.43 -4.86
N GLY A 74 8.30 -4.07 -5.94
CA GLY A 74 9.11 -4.21 -7.15
C GLY A 74 10.37 -5.04 -6.93
N THR A 75 11.53 -4.44 -7.15
CA THR A 75 12.83 -5.11 -7.10
C THR A 75 13.35 -5.24 -5.66
N PRO A 76 13.80 -6.41 -5.21
CA PRO A 76 14.53 -6.57 -3.95
C PRO A 76 15.71 -5.60 -3.87
N VAL A 77 15.98 -5.06 -2.67
CA VAL A 77 16.97 -3.98 -2.52
C VAL A 77 18.37 -4.37 -2.98
N LEU A 78 18.77 -5.63 -2.81
CA LEU A 78 20.08 -6.13 -3.22
C LEU A 78 20.24 -6.30 -4.75
N ASN A 79 19.13 -6.33 -5.49
CA ASN A 79 19.14 -6.41 -6.95
C ASN A 79 19.15 -5.03 -7.63
N LEU A 80 19.08 -3.95 -6.84
CA LEU A 80 19.16 -2.60 -7.35
C LEU A 80 20.61 -2.23 -7.70
N LYS A 81 20.82 -1.64 -8.87
CA LYS A 81 22.11 -1.08 -9.28
C LYS A 81 22.31 0.29 -8.59
N ILE A 82 22.55 0.27 -7.28
CA ILE A 82 22.66 1.47 -6.45
C ILE A 82 23.92 2.25 -6.83
N LYS A 83 23.81 3.57 -7.01
CA LYS A 83 24.89 4.50 -7.31
C LYS A 83 24.96 5.63 -6.31
N LYS A 84 26.17 6.16 -6.05
CA LYS A 84 26.45 7.23 -5.08
C LYS A 84 25.65 8.52 -5.35
N ASP A 85 25.27 8.79 -6.59
CA ASP A 85 24.53 9.97 -7.05
C ASP A 85 23.01 9.77 -7.09
N SER A 86 22.51 8.64 -6.59
CA SER A 86 21.08 8.28 -6.64
C SER A 86 20.42 8.35 -5.27
N PHE A 87 19.19 8.84 -5.23
CA PHE A 87 18.28 8.62 -4.10
C PHE A 87 17.86 7.16 -4.04
N LEU A 88 17.88 6.58 -2.87
CA LEU A 88 17.39 5.22 -2.64
C LEU A 88 16.06 5.26 -1.88
N ILE A 89 14.99 4.83 -2.54
CA ILE A 89 13.64 4.78 -1.95
C ILE A 89 13.34 3.32 -1.61
N ILE A 90 13.10 3.04 -0.34
CA ILE A 90 12.82 1.69 0.14
C ILE A 90 11.42 1.61 0.74
N GLU A 91 10.60 0.71 0.22
CA GLU A 91 9.40 0.27 0.92
C GLU A 91 9.79 -0.78 1.95
N ALA A 92 9.66 -0.48 3.25
CA ALA A 92 9.95 -1.43 4.32
C ALA A 92 8.66 -1.97 4.95
N SER A 93 8.49 -3.30 4.95
CA SER A 93 7.43 -3.98 5.71
C SER A 93 7.78 -4.01 7.21
N SER A 94 6.78 -4.31 8.05
CA SER A 94 7.03 -4.57 9.47
C SER A 94 7.94 -5.80 9.69
N PHE A 95 7.94 -6.73 8.75
CA PHE A 95 8.78 -7.93 8.77
C PHE A 95 10.27 -7.57 8.58
N HIS A 96 10.60 -6.74 7.57
CA HIS A 96 11.95 -6.19 7.39
C HIS A 96 12.41 -5.50 8.68
N LEU A 97 11.62 -4.53 9.16
CA LEU A 97 11.98 -3.73 10.32
C LEU A 97 12.07 -4.54 11.62
N SER A 98 11.31 -5.64 11.73
CA SER A 98 11.38 -6.51 12.91
C SER A 98 12.78 -7.08 13.16
N HIS A 99 13.48 -7.45 12.08
CA HIS A 99 14.82 -8.05 12.13
C HIS A 99 15.94 -7.05 11.82
N SER A 100 15.62 -5.85 11.38
CA SER A 100 16.60 -4.82 11.01
C SER A 100 17.31 -4.25 12.22
N LYS A 101 18.62 -3.99 12.06
CA LYS A 101 19.51 -3.45 13.11
C LYS A 101 20.22 -2.16 12.70
N PHE A 102 20.58 -2.02 11.42
CA PHE A 102 21.47 -0.96 10.93
C PHE A 102 20.78 0.09 10.07
N ILE A 103 19.46 -0.05 9.90
CA ILE A 103 18.68 0.91 9.11
C ILE A 103 18.73 2.31 9.78
N ALA A 104 19.22 3.30 9.03
CA ALA A 104 19.36 4.69 9.49
C ALA A 104 19.06 5.66 8.31
N PRO A 105 17.81 5.79 7.86
CA PRO A 105 17.48 6.56 6.66
C PRO A 105 17.62 8.06 6.88
N ASP A 106 18.02 8.79 5.82
CA ASP A 106 18.01 10.26 5.84
C ASP A 106 16.59 10.81 6.06
N TYR A 107 15.62 10.15 5.44
CA TYR A 107 14.19 10.45 5.60
C TYR A 107 13.44 9.15 5.94
N ALA A 108 13.03 9.01 7.18
CA ALA A 108 12.23 7.89 7.66
C ALA A 108 10.75 8.29 7.69
N VAL A 109 9.89 7.55 7.00
CA VAL A 109 8.46 7.87 6.88
C VAL A 109 7.61 6.73 7.44
N LEU A 110 6.94 6.97 8.56
CA LEU A 110 5.92 6.10 9.15
C LEU A 110 4.54 6.71 8.92
N LEU A 111 3.83 6.26 7.88
CA LEU A 111 2.56 6.83 7.45
C LEU A 111 1.44 6.63 8.48
N ASN A 112 1.15 5.37 8.81
CA ASN A 112 0.04 5.01 9.69
C ASN A 112 0.24 3.61 10.29
N ILE A 113 -0.55 3.33 11.34
CA ILE A 113 -0.62 2.01 11.95
C ILE A 113 -2.09 1.64 12.14
N ALA A 114 -2.52 0.53 11.53
CA ALA A 114 -3.77 -0.16 11.77
C ALA A 114 -3.50 -1.61 12.18
N ASN A 115 -4.51 -2.37 12.56
CA ASN A 115 -4.33 -3.78 12.91
C ASN A 115 -4.02 -4.59 11.66
N ASP A 116 -2.87 -5.25 11.63
CA ASP A 116 -2.44 -6.15 10.56
C ASP A 116 -1.33 -7.08 11.07
N HIS A 117 -1.17 -8.27 10.46
CA HIS A 117 -0.08 -9.22 10.72
C HIS A 117 0.12 -9.62 12.19
N LEU A 118 -0.95 -9.67 13.00
CA LEU A 118 -0.85 -9.98 14.44
C LEU A 118 -0.39 -11.42 14.68
N GLU A 119 -0.77 -12.35 13.83
CA GLU A 119 -0.34 -13.76 13.87
C GLU A 119 1.18 -13.90 13.70
N TRP A 120 1.82 -13.04 12.90
CA TRP A 120 3.27 -13.06 12.70
C TRP A 120 4.02 -12.36 13.87
N HIS A 121 3.54 -11.19 14.31
CA HIS A 121 4.17 -10.41 15.36
C HIS A 121 3.83 -10.90 16.78
N GLY A 122 2.78 -11.71 16.91
CA GLY A 122 2.28 -12.23 18.19
C GLY A 122 1.50 -11.20 19.02
N SER A 123 1.66 -9.90 18.79
CA SER A 123 0.92 -8.85 19.47
C SER A 123 0.92 -7.52 18.70
N LYS A 124 -0.10 -6.70 18.94
CA LYS A 124 -0.18 -5.32 18.43
C LYS A 124 1.01 -4.47 18.87
N LYS A 125 1.48 -4.64 20.12
CA LYS A 125 2.65 -3.94 20.68
C LYS A 125 3.92 -4.25 19.89
N ASN A 126 4.15 -5.51 19.55
CA ASN A 126 5.31 -5.93 18.76
C ASN A 126 5.25 -5.40 17.33
N TYR A 127 4.06 -5.43 16.70
CA TYR A 127 3.84 -4.84 15.39
C TYR A 127 4.15 -3.34 15.36
N ILE A 128 3.65 -2.57 16.33
CA ILE A 128 3.94 -1.13 16.47
C ILE A 128 5.45 -0.93 16.67
N ASN A 129 6.05 -1.63 17.61
CA ASN A 129 7.48 -1.50 17.92
C ASN A 129 8.35 -1.84 16.71
N SER A 130 7.99 -2.84 15.89
CA SER A 130 8.73 -3.18 14.69
C SER A 130 8.78 -1.99 13.71
N LYS A 131 7.65 -1.31 13.49
CA LYS A 131 7.61 -0.14 12.58
C LYS A 131 8.41 1.05 13.11
N PHE A 132 8.39 1.29 14.42
CA PHE A 132 9.16 2.37 15.04
C PHE A 132 10.68 2.16 14.97
N LYS A 133 11.17 0.93 14.69
CA LYS A 133 12.60 0.70 14.47
C LYS A 133 13.20 1.51 13.31
N ILE A 134 12.38 1.95 12.36
CA ILE A 134 12.82 2.82 11.25
C ILE A 134 13.52 4.10 11.73
N PHE A 135 13.21 4.58 12.94
CA PHE A 135 13.78 5.78 13.55
C PHE A 135 14.98 5.52 14.47
N LYS A 136 15.20 4.23 14.84
CA LYS A 136 16.06 3.87 15.97
C LYS A 136 17.51 4.39 15.83
N ASN A 137 18.08 4.29 14.64
CA ASN A 137 19.48 4.62 14.43
C ASN A 137 19.68 5.98 13.73
N GLN A 138 18.62 6.77 13.57
CA GLN A 138 18.74 8.11 13.03
C GLN A 138 19.51 9.03 14.00
N ASN A 139 20.25 9.98 13.42
CA ASN A 139 20.93 11.05 14.14
C ASN A 139 20.22 12.40 13.95
N LYS A 140 20.69 13.45 14.62
CA LYS A 140 20.13 14.81 14.61
C LYS A 140 20.13 15.52 13.23
N LYS A 141 20.81 14.97 12.20
CA LYS A 141 20.82 15.52 10.83
C LYS A 141 19.72 14.91 9.95
N GLN A 142 19.11 13.79 10.39
CA GLN A 142 18.11 13.01 9.64
C GLN A 142 16.69 13.38 10.08
N PHE A 143 15.71 13.10 9.22
CA PHE A 143 14.31 13.49 9.41
C PHE A 143 13.41 12.29 9.65
N SER A 144 12.57 12.37 10.68
CA SER A 144 11.59 11.37 11.09
C SER A 144 10.19 11.88 10.82
N PHE A 145 9.49 11.28 9.87
CA PHE A 145 8.10 11.66 9.54
C PHE A 145 7.11 10.71 10.21
N THR A 146 6.13 11.26 10.89
CA THR A 146 4.99 10.49 11.40
C THR A 146 3.73 11.34 11.42
N ASN A 147 2.55 10.72 11.49
CA ASN A 147 1.30 11.46 11.61
C ASN A 147 1.04 11.92 13.05
N LYS A 148 0.06 12.80 13.23
CA LYS A 148 -0.30 13.38 14.53
C LYS A 148 -0.67 12.33 15.59
N LYS A 149 -1.32 11.23 15.17
CA LYS A 149 -1.74 10.14 16.09
C LYS A 149 -0.54 9.41 16.69
N LEU A 150 0.56 9.31 15.96
CA LEU A 150 1.77 8.59 16.37
C LEU A 150 2.83 9.49 17.02
N GLU A 151 2.67 10.81 16.93
CA GLU A 151 3.61 11.81 17.49
C GLU A 151 3.92 11.55 18.96
N LYS A 152 2.88 11.34 19.79
CA LYS A 152 3.04 11.09 21.24
C LYS A 152 3.90 9.84 21.51
N VAL A 153 3.72 8.78 20.70
CA VAL A 153 4.51 7.55 20.81
C VAL A 153 5.95 7.79 20.39
N PHE A 154 6.17 8.55 19.30
CA PHE A 154 7.51 8.93 18.84
C PHE A 154 8.27 9.70 19.93
N ARG A 155 7.68 10.75 20.51
CA ARG A 155 8.32 11.58 21.55
C ARG A 155 8.67 10.77 22.80
N LYS A 156 7.81 9.85 23.25
CA LYS A 156 8.08 8.95 24.37
C LYS A 156 9.29 8.01 24.16
N LYS A 157 9.70 7.76 22.91
CA LYS A 157 10.81 6.87 22.57
C LYS A 157 12.16 7.58 22.42
N ASN A 158 12.20 8.90 22.56
CA ASN A 158 13.41 9.74 22.53
C ASN A 158 14.34 9.47 21.32
N PHE A 159 13.77 9.36 20.13
CA PHE A 159 14.56 9.22 18.90
C PHE A 159 15.31 10.52 18.55
N SER A 160 16.53 10.37 18.01
CA SER A 160 17.40 11.51 17.70
C SER A 160 17.04 12.28 16.42
N GLY A 161 16.32 11.64 15.48
CA GLY A 161 15.95 12.27 14.20
C GLY A 161 15.02 13.48 14.39
N LYS A 162 15.14 14.47 13.51
CA LYS A 162 14.28 15.67 13.51
C LYS A 162 12.85 15.28 13.17
N LEU A 163 11.94 15.42 14.12
CA LEU A 163 10.53 15.06 13.92
C LEU A 163 9.83 16.05 12.99
N VAL A 164 9.17 15.51 11.98
CA VAL A 164 8.26 16.21 11.07
C VAL A 164 6.88 15.57 11.18
N VAL A 165 5.87 16.37 11.53
CA VAL A 165 4.47 15.94 11.57
C VAL A 165 3.71 16.70 10.48
N PRO A 166 3.53 16.09 9.29
CA PRO A 166 2.83 16.73 8.20
C PRO A 166 1.39 17.10 8.58
N LYS A 167 0.97 18.31 8.23
CA LYS A 167 -0.41 18.78 8.43
C LYS A 167 -1.20 18.61 7.14
N ILE A 168 -2.33 17.89 7.19
CA ILE A 168 -3.21 17.68 6.03
C ILE A 168 -3.65 19.02 5.43
N GLN A 169 -3.95 20.01 6.28
CA GLN A 169 -4.33 21.37 5.87
C GLN A 169 -3.31 22.03 4.92
N ASN A 170 -2.03 21.71 5.05
CA ASN A 170 -1.00 22.24 4.13
C ASN A 170 -1.14 21.61 2.73
N TYR A 171 -1.56 20.33 2.65
CA TYR A 171 -1.85 19.69 1.37
C TYR A 171 -3.18 20.18 0.78
N GLU A 172 -4.21 20.37 1.58
CA GLU A 172 -5.52 20.89 1.15
C GLU A 172 -5.39 22.22 0.41
N LYS A 173 -4.49 23.11 0.86
CA LYS A 173 -4.20 24.40 0.18
C LYS A 173 -3.71 24.25 -1.27
N VAL A 174 -3.07 23.13 -1.60
CA VAL A 174 -2.57 22.86 -2.96
C VAL A 174 -3.43 21.85 -3.71
N LYS A 175 -4.25 21.06 -3.01
CA LYS A 175 -5.09 20.00 -3.57
C LYS A 175 -6.00 20.52 -4.71
N ASN A 176 -6.61 21.69 -4.54
CA ASN A 176 -7.51 22.29 -5.53
C ASN A 176 -6.81 22.65 -6.86
N LYS A 177 -5.46 22.74 -6.86
CA LYS A 177 -4.63 22.97 -8.05
C LYS A 177 -4.18 21.67 -8.72
N ILE A 178 -4.51 20.52 -8.13
CA ILE A 178 -4.11 19.21 -8.64
C ILE A 178 -5.17 18.73 -9.63
N ASN A 179 -4.78 18.57 -10.88
CA ASN A 179 -5.60 17.96 -11.92
C ASN A 179 -5.24 16.47 -12.11
N ASN A 180 -5.48 15.67 -11.08
CA ASN A 180 -5.18 14.25 -11.07
C ASN A 180 -6.27 13.51 -10.28
N ASN A 181 -7.18 12.86 -10.99
CA ASN A 181 -8.34 12.17 -10.40
C ASN A 181 -7.96 11.06 -9.40
N TYR A 182 -6.82 10.39 -9.59
CA TYR A 182 -6.35 9.36 -8.66
C TYR A 182 -5.86 9.96 -7.34
N LEU A 183 -5.12 11.07 -7.39
CA LEU A 183 -4.53 11.69 -6.20
C LEU A 183 -5.51 12.63 -5.48
N ASN A 184 -6.54 13.12 -6.17
CA ASN A 184 -7.60 13.95 -5.55
C ASN A 184 -8.58 13.17 -4.67
N LEU A 185 -8.47 11.85 -4.63
CA LEU A 185 -9.26 11.04 -3.72
C LEU A 185 -8.80 11.27 -2.27
N ASP A 186 -9.73 11.53 -1.36
CA ASP A 186 -9.46 11.87 0.06
C ASP A 186 -8.61 10.83 0.80
N ILE A 187 -8.67 9.57 0.38
CA ILE A 187 -7.80 8.52 0.92
C ILE A 187 -6.30 8.81 0.75
N ASN A 188 -5.95 9.62 -0.23
CA ASN A 188 -4.57 9.98 -0.50
C ASN A 188 -4.10 11.18 0.30
N ASP A 189 -4.98 11.96 0.93
CA ASP A 189 -4.66 13.23 1.57
C ASP A 189 -3.59 13.10 2.66
N GLU A 190 -3.70 12.08 3.51
CA GLU A 190 -2.67 11.79 4.50
C GLU A 190 -1.32 11.47 3.83
N ASN A 191 -1.29 10.55 2.86
CA ASN A 191 -0.08 10.18 2.15
C ASN A 191 0.53 11.39 1.41
N MET A 192 -0.31 12.19 0.74
CA MET A 192 0.11 13.37 0.00
C MET A 192 0.65 14.48 0.92
N SER A 193 0.15 14.60 2.14
CA SER A 193 0.73 15.53 3.13
C SER A 193 2.17 15.19 3.48
N PHE A 194 2.50 13.89 3.60
CA PHE A 194 3.89 13.42 3.77
C PHE A 194 4.75 13.72 2.55
N VAL A 195 4.23 13.44 1.35
CA VAL A 195 4.93 13.69 0.09
C VAL A 195 5.24 15.16 -0.08
N LEU A 196 4.27 16.06 0.17
CA LEU A 196 4.45 17.51 0.10
C LEU A 196 5.50 17.99 1.11
N ALA A 197 5.43 17.53 2.36
CA ALA A 197 6.39 17.93 3.40
C ALA A 197 7.81 17.45 3.06
N LEU A 198 7.97 16.25 2.53
CA LEU A 198 9.26 15.73 2.05
C LEU A 198 9.78 16.53 0.86
N SER A 199 8.91 16.85 -0.12
CA SER A 199 9.29 17.65 -1.30
C SER A 199 9.82 19.02 -0.91
N LYS A 200 9.21 19.68 0.08
CA LYS A 200 9.70 20.96 0.61
C LYS A 200 11.09 20.85 1.25
N LEU A 201 11.37 19.79 2.01
CA LEU A 201 12.70 19.53 2.58
C LEU A 201 13.75 19.20 1.50
N LEU A 202 13.33 18.75 0.34
CA LEU A 202 14.18 18.52 -0.83
C LEU A 202 14.28 19.76 -1.74
N ASN A 203 13.79 20.92 -1.29
CA ASN A 203 13.77 22.19 -2.03
C ASN A 203 13.03 22.12 -3.38
N ILE A 204 12.04 21.24 -3.50
CA ILE A 204 11.14 21.19 -4.66
C ILE A 204 10.03 22.21 -4.45
N ASN A 205 9.99 23.25 -5.27
CA ASN A 205 8.99 24.30 -5.18
C ASN A 205 7.58 23.83 -5.57
N ASP A 206 6.56 24.59 -5.19
CA ASP A 206 5.16 24.20 -5.38
C ASP A 206 4.79 24.05 -6.87
N LYS A 207 5.37 24.85 -7.77
CA LYS A 207 5.13 24.73 -9.23
C LYS A 207 5.64 23.40 -9.78
N SER A 208 6.87 23.03 -9.43
CA SER A 208 7.50 21.77 -9.83
C SER A 208 6.79 20.58 -9.20
N PHE A 209 6.38 20.69 -7.94
CA PHE A 209 5.57 19.70 -7.25
C PHE A 209 4.25 19.44 -7.98
N LEU A 210 3.46 20.48 -8.27
CA LEU A 210 2.18 20.38 -8.97
C LEU A 210 2.34 19.78 -10.38
N LYS A 211 3.35 20.21 -11.14
CA LYS A 211 3.66 19.64 -12.46
C LYS A 211 3.94 18.13 -12.37
N SER A 212 4.72 17.71 -11.37
CA SER A 212 5.05 16.31 -11.14
C SER A 212 3.81 15.49 -10.78
N ILE A 213 2.99 15.98 -9.83
CA ILE A 213 1.79 15.29 -9.36
C ILE A 213 0.74 15.15 -10.47
N ASN A 214 0.55 16.18 -11.30
CA ASN A 214 -0.41 16.16 -12.40
C ASN A 214 -0.04 15.12 -13.49
N SER A 215 1.25 14.80 -13.63
CA SER A 215 1.74 13.77 -14.56
C SER A 215 1.80 12.35 -13.97
N PHE A 216 1.40 12.15 -12.71
CA PHE A 216 1.42 10.83 -12.08
C PHE A 216 0.20 10.00 -12.50
N VAL A 217 0.42 8.86 -13.14
CA VAL A 217 -0.64 8.01 -13.71
C VAL A 217 -1.26 7.00 -12.73
N GLY A 218 -0.84 7.01 -11.46
CA GLY A 218 -1.29 6.02 -10.47
C GLY A 218 -0.42 4.75 -10.44
N LEU A 219 -0.88 3.75 -9.70
CA LEU A 219 -0.24 2.44 -9.66
C LEU A 219 -1.13 1.40 -10.34
N PRO A 220 -0.54 0.49 -11.14
CA PRO A 220 -1.27 -0.64 -11.67
C PRO A 220 -1.97 -1.43 -10.57
N HIS A 221 -3.17 -1.90 -10.85
CA HIS A 221 -3.97 -2.75 -9.97
C HIS A 221 -4.38 -2.11 -8.63
N ARG A 222 -4.35 -0.76 -8.53
CA ARG A 222 -4.78 0.00 -7.34
C ARG A 222 -5.78 1.08 -7.71
N TYR A 223 -7.06 0.74 -7.67
CA TYR A 223 -8.15 1.63 -8.13
C TYR A 223 -7.85 2.22 -9.53
N GLU A 224 -7.24 1.41 -10.37
CA GLU A 224 -6.79 1.77 -11.71
C GLU A 224 -7.99 1.82 -12.66
N ILE A 225 -8.36 2.99 -13.12
CA ILE A 225 -9.36 3.15 -14.19
C ILE A 225 -8.64 2.90 -15.51
N PHE A 226 -8.72 1.67 -16.02
CA PHE A 226 -7.98 1.28 -17.22
C PHE A 226 -8.80 1.36 -18.51
N LEU A 227 -10.14 1.40 -18.40
CA LEU A 227 -11.01 1.52 -19.56
C LEU A 227 -12.27 2.30 -19.19
N LYS A 228 -12.62 3.27 -20.05
CA LYS A 228 -13.95 3.93 -20.09
C LYS A 228 -14.53 3.75 -21.47
N LYS A 229 -15.71 3.15 -21.56
CA LYS A 229 -16.39 2.92 -22.85
C LYS A 229 -17.88 3.21 -22.70
N LYS A 230 -18.39 4.20 -23.45
CA LYS A 230 -19.78 4.67 -23.36
C LYS A 230 -20.16 4.97 -21.89
N ASN A 231 -21.14 4.26 -21.36
CA ASN A 231 -21.65 4.39 -19.99
C ASN A 231 -21.04 3.41 -18.99
N CYS A 232 -19.91 2.78 -19.33
CA CYS A 232 -19.25 1.77 -18.48
C CYS A 232 -17.81 2.16 -18.16
N THR A 233 -17.46 2.14 -16.88
CA THR A 233 -16.09 2.35 -16.37
C THR A 233 -15.56 1.03 -15.81
N PHE A 234 -14.34 0.65 -16.17
CA PHE A 234 -13.68 -0.55 -15.67
C PHE A 234 -12.55 -0.15 -14.72
N ILE A 235 -12.60 -0.66 -13.50
CA ILE A 235 -11.63 -0.36 -12.44
C ILE A 235 -10.94 -1.64 -11.98
N ASN A 236 -9.61 -1.64 -12.07
CA ASN A 236 -8.76 -2.70 -11.57
C ASN A 236 -8.19 -2.32 -10.20
N ASP A 237 -8.67 -3.00 -9.16
CA ASP A 237 -8.20 -2.86 -7.79
C ASP A 237 -7.78 -4.24 -7.23
N SER A 238 -7.12 -5.04 -8.07
CA SER A 238 -6.67 -6.39 -7.73
C SER A 238 -5.78 -6.45 -6.48
N LYS A 239 -5.11 -5.34 -6.15
CA LYS A 239 -4.30 -5.18 -4.92
C LYS A 239 -5.13 -5.18 -3.64
N ALA A 240 -6.44 -4.98 -3.69
CA ALA A 240 -7.31 -5.06 -2.52
C ALA A 240 -7.44 -6.52 -2.03
N THR A 241 -6.45 -6.97 -1.28
CA THR A 241 -6.31 -8.34 -0.76
C THR A 241 -6.99 -8.58 0.60
N SER A 242 -7.80 -7.64 1.07
CA SER A 242 -8.66 -7.74 2.24
C SER A 242 -9.89 -6.85 2.05
N PHE A 243 -10.96 -7.10 2.81
CA PHE A 243 -12.14 -6.24 2.71
C PHE A 243 -11.86 -4.79 3.12
N GLU A 244 -11.03 -4.57 4.13
CA GLU A 244 -10.61 -3.21 4.53
C GLU A 244 -9.93 -2.45 3.39
N ALA A 245 -9.13 -3.13 2.56
CA ALA A 245 -8.53 -2.54 1.35
C ALA A 245 -9.59 -2.26 0.26
N ALA A 246 -10.57 -3.15 0.06
CA ALA A 246 -11.63 -3.00 -0.94
C ALA A 246 -12.65 -1.92 -0.56
N LYS A 247 -12.83 -1.64 0.73
CA LYS A 247 -13.81 -0.70 1.27
C LYS A 247 -13.73 0.67 0.62
N PHE A 248 -12.52 1.16 0.35
CA PHE A 248 -12.34 2.45 -0.31
C PHE A 248 -12.97 2.47 -1.72
N ALA A 249 -12.64 1.50 -2.58
CA ALA A 249 -13.19 1.42 -3.93
C ALA A 249 -14.72 1.31 -3.91
N LEU A 250 -15.26 0.51 -2.99
CA LEU A 250 -16.71 0.33 -2.82
C LEU A 250 -17.42 1.59 -2.30
N ALA A 251 -16.76 2.40 -1.48
CA ALA A 251 -17.34 3.62 -0.92
C ALA A 251 -17.35 4.80 -1.92
N ASN A 252 -16.31 4.90 -2.75
CA ASN A 252 -16.08 6.03 -3.65
C ASN A 252 -16.55 5.78 -5.11
N THR A 253 -17.19 4.65 -5.34
CA THR A 253 -17.71 4.29 -6.66
C THR A 253 -19.22 4.03 -6.56
N LYS A 254 -19.96 4.30 -7.64
CA LYS A 254 -21.41 4.04 -7.71
C LYS A 254 -21.73 3.04 -8.83
N ASP A 255 -22.93 2.47 -8.80
CA ASP A 255 -23.44 1.52 -9.78
C ASP A 255 -22.47 0.36 -10.06
N ILE A 256 -22.00 -0.28 -8.98
CA ILE A 256 -20.92 -1.25 -9.01
C ILE A 256 -21.42 -2.65 -9.33
N TYR A 257 -20.86 -3.25 -10.37
CA TYR A 257 -20.80 -4.71 -10.59
C TYR A 257 -19.49 -5.21 -9.98
N TRP A 258 -19.59 -5.76 -8.78
CA TRP A 258 -18.43 -6.05 -7.93
C TRP A 258 -17.89 -7.47 -8.13
N ILE A 259 -16.66 -7.62 -8.59
CA ILE A 259 -15.96 -8.91 -8.64
C ILE A 259 -15.20 -9.12 -7.33
N VAL A 260 -15.61 -10.14 -6.57
CA VAL A 260 -15.12 -10.45 -5.22
C VAL A 260 -14.77 -11.92 -5.10
N GLY A 261 -13.71 -12.27 -4.34
CA GLY A 261 -13.34 -13.65 -4.12
C GLY A 261 -11.86 -13.94 -4.25
N GLY A 262 -11.46 -15.11 -3.78
CA GLY A 262 -10.08 -15.56 -3.67
C GLY A 262 -9.84 -16.26 -2.32
N LEU A 263 -8.64 -16.13 -1.75
CA LEU A 263 -8.27 -16.67 -0.45
C LEU A 263 -8.45 -15.59 0.64
N PRO A 264 -9.53 -15.66 1.48
CA PRO A 264 -9.79 -14.68 2.51
C PRO A 264 -8.79 -14.81 3.66
N LYS A 265 -8.54 -13.74 4.39
CA LYS A 265 -7.79 -13.78 5.66
C LYS A 265 -8.65 -14.45 6.74
N LYS A 266 -8.02 -15.17 7.68
CA LYS A 266 -8.68 -16.01 8.72
C LYS A 266 -9.68 -15.19 9.53
N ASN A 267 -9.82 -14.04 9.74
CA ASN A 267 -10.83 -13.29 10.49
C ASN A 267 -11.38 -12.10 9.69
N ASP A 268 -11.33 -12.20 8.37
CA ASP A 268 -11.83 -11.12 7.52
C ASP A 268 -13.37 -11.11 7.56
N ASN A 269 -13.95 -9.93 7.74
CA ASN A 269 -15.38 -9.74 7.81
C ASN A 269 -15.81 -8.64 6.84
N ILE A 270 -16.78 -8.96 6.00
CA ILE A 270 -17.30 -8.06 4.98
C ILE A 270 -18.41 -7.17 5.58
N MET A 271 -18.05 -5.96 5.99
CA MET A 271 -18.98 -4.97 6.53
C MET A 271 -19.58 -4.08 5.43
N LEU A 272 -20.76 -4.46 4.90
CA LEU A 272 -21.41 -3.78 3.77
C LEU A 272 -22.27 -2.57 4.14
N LYS A 273 -22.53 -2.33 5.43
CA LYS A 273 -23.52 -1.33 5.90
C LYS A 273 -23.42 0.02 5.16
N ASN A 274 -22.21 0.54 4.99
CA ASN A 274 -22.00 1.88 4.41
C ASN A 274 -21.76 1.88 2.90
N VAL A 275 -21.53 0.72 2.27
CA VAL A 275 -21.18 0.62 0.85
C VAL A 275 -22.23 -0.12 0.01
N ARG A 276 -23.18 -0.81 0.67
CA ARG A 276 -24.22 -1.62 0.02
C ARG A 276 -24.97 -0.86 -1.07
N LYS A 277 -25.35 0.39 -0.82
CA LYS A 277 -26.11 1.24 -1.75
C LYS A 277 -25.41 1.50 -3.09
N ASN A 278 -24.11 1.35 -3.13
CA ASN A 278 -23.29 1.57 -4.32
C ASN A 278 -23.17 0.31 -5.19
N ILE A 279 -23.55 -0.87 -4.67
CA ILE A 279 -23.34 -2.17 -5.32
C ILE A 279 -24.66 -2.65 -5.93
N ILE A 280 -24.67 -2.83 -7.24
CA ILE A 280 -25.79 -3.41 -7.97
C ILE A 280 -25.83 -4.92 -7.76
N LYS A 281 -24.67 -5.60 -8.00
CA LYS A 281 -24.54 -7.05 -7.90
C LYS A 281 -23.09 -7.46 -7.67
N ALA A 282 -22.90 -8.54 -6.90
CA ALA A 282 -21.59 -9.14 -6.70
C ALA A 282 -21.41 -10.41 -7.52
N TYR A 283 -20.16 -10.64 -7.99
CA TYR A 283 -19.77 -11.82 -8.76
C TYR A 283 -18.64 -12.53 -8.03
N ILE A 284 -18.94 -13.72 -7.51
CA ILE A 284 -18.02 -14.46 -6.65
C ILE A 284 -17.12 -15.34 -7.50
N ILE A 285 -15.80 -15.10 -7.36
CA ILE A 285 -14.73 -15.88 -8.00
C ILE A 285 -13.94 -16.69 -6.97
N GLY A 286 -13.10 -17.62 -7.45
CA GLY A 286 -12.16 -18.39 -6.63
C GLY A 286 -12.75 -19.63 -5.99
N LYS A 287 -11.95 -20.26 -5.12
CA LYS A 287 -12.29 -21.54 -4.49
C LYS A 287 -13.13 -21.37 -3.21
N ASN A 288 -13.06 -20.24 -2.52
CA ASN A 288 -13.69 -20.02 -1.22
C ASN A 288 -15.12 -19.43 -1.34
N VAL A 289 -15.91 -19.92 -2.27
CA VAL A 289 -17.25 -19.42 -2.58
C VAL A 289 -18.16 -19.34 -1.35
N ASN A 290 -18.14 -20.38 -0.50
CA ASN A 290 -19.03 -20.46 0.67
C ASN A 290 -18.75 -19.37 1.70
N PHE A 291 -17.47 -18.99 1.89
CA PHE A 291 -17.10 -17.87 2.74
C PHE A 291 -17.79 -16.58 2.28
N PHE A 292 -17.64 -16.24 0.99
CA PHE A 292 -18.20 -15.01 0.43
C PHE A 292 -19.72 -15.03 0.39
N LYS A 293 -20.34 -16.17 0.03
CA LYS A 293 -21.81 -16.35 0.10
C LYS A 293 -22.35 -16.03 1.49
N LYS A 294 -21.77 -16.62 2.54
CA LYS A 294 -22.19 -16.37 3.93
C LYS A 294 -22.10 -14.91 4.33
N GLN A 295 -21.12 -14.19 3.82
CA GLN A 295 -20.87 -12.79 4.18
C GLN A 295 -21.83 -11.80 3.48
N ILE A 296 -22.25 -12.09 2.24
CA ILE A 296 -23.00 -11.17 1.38
C ILE A 296 -24.46 -11.58 1.14
N LYS A 297 -24.83 -12.84 1.43
CA LYS A 297 -26.22 -13.31 1.35
C LYS A 297 -27.14 -12.38 2.14
N ASP A 298 -28.33 -12.14 1.62
CA ASP A 298 -29.39 -11.28 2.21
C ASP A 298 -29.01 -9.78 2.32
N LYS A 299 -27.81 -9.41 1.87
CA LYS A 299 -27.32 -8.02 1.87
C LYS A 299 -27.28 -7.41 0.46
N ILE A 300 -26.76 -8.15 -0.50
CA ILE A 300 -26.68 -7.73 -1.91
C ILE A 300 -26.95 -8.92 -2.83
N SER A 301 -27.51 -8.66 -4.02
CA SER A 301 -27.64 -9.65 -5.07
C SER A 301 -26.26 -10.17 -5.49
N PHE A 302 -26.13 -11.48 -5.73
CA PHE A 302 -24.85 -12.04 -6.18
C PHE A 302 -25.04 -13.21 -7.17
N LYS A 303 -23.97 -13.50 -7.92
CA LYS A 303 -23.82 -14.70 -8.75
C LYS A 303 -22.47 -15.34 -8.56
N VAL A 304 -22.40 -16.66 -8.53
CA VAL A 304 -21.14 -17.40 -8.52
C VAL A 304 -20.67 -17.59 -9.95
N THR A 305 -19.50 -17.05 -10.29
CA THR A 305 -18.94 -17.10 -11.64
C THR A 305 -17.64 -17.86 -11.74
N LYS A 306 -17.06 -18.23 -10.59
CA LYS A 306 -15.84 -19.03 -10.41
C LYS A 306 -14.54 -18.38 -10.87
N ASN A 307 -14.51 -17.65 -11.99
CA ASN A 307 -13.31 -16.98 -12.53
C ASN A 307 -13.63 -15.61 -13.14
N LEU A 308 -12.57 -14.84 -13.43
CA LEU A 308 -12.69 -13.46 -13.96
C LEU A 308 -13.41 -13.43 -15.33
N LYS A 309 -13.03 -14.29 -16.27
CA LYS A 309 -13.63 -14.34 -17.61
C LYS A 309 -15.14 -14.50 -17.55
N ASN A 310 -15.62 -15.47 -16.77
CA ASN A 310 -17.05 -15.71 -16.60
C ASN A 310 -17.76 -14.55 -15.90
N SER A 311 -17.06 -13.87 -14.96
CA SER A 311 -17.60 -12.68 -14.31
C SER A 311 -17.85 -11.58 -15.32
N ILE A 312 -16.89 -11.26 -16.16
CA ILE A 312 -17.01 -10.21 -17.19
C ILE A 312 -18.14 -10.54 -18.16
N ILE A 313 -18.21 -11.78 -18.68
CA ILE A 313 -19.28 -12.21 -19.59
C ILE A 313 -20.66 -12.00 -18.93
N GLN A 314 -20.80 -12.41 -17.66
CA GLN A 314 -22.07 -12.28 -16.95
C GLN A 314 -22.40 -10.81 -16.64
N ILE A 315 -21.44 -10.02 -16.26
CA ILE A 315 -21.60 -8.58 -15.98
C ILE A 315 -22.09 -7.86 -17.24
N LEU A 316 -21.50 -8.12 -18.41
CA LEU A 316 -21.91 -7.50 -19.66
C LEU A 316 -23.36 -7.88 -20.05
N LYS A 317 -23.80 -9.12 -19.75
CA LYS A 317 -25.21 -9.51 -19.90
C LYS A 317 -26.11 -8.71 -18.95
N ASP A 318 -25.73 -8.62 -17.68
CA ASP A 318 -26.53 -7.93 -16.65
C ASP A 318 -26.61 -6.42 -16.93
N ILE A 319 -25.55 -5.78 -17.42
CA ILE A 319 -25.54 -4.36 -17.84
C ILE A 319 -26.56 -4.10 -18.95
N ARG A 320 -26.66 -5.00 -19.93
CA ARG A 320 -27.65 -4.91 -21.01
C ARG A 320 -29.08 -5.04 -20.51
N LEU A 321 -29.30 -5.89 -19.50
CA LEU A 321 -30.63 -6.11 -18.90
C LEU A 321 -31.06 -4.93 -18.01
N PHE A 322 -30.16 -4.43 -17.13
CA PHE A 322 -30.51 -3.39 -16.18
C PHE A 322 -30.55 -1.97 -16.76
N LYS A 323 -29.97 -1.75 -17.94
CA LYS A 323 -30.00 -0.49 -18.72
C LYS A 323 -29.74 0.79 -17.89
N LYS A 324 -28.86 0.75 -16.91
CA LYS A 324 -28.52 1.92 -16.11
C LYS A 324 -27.76 2.97 -16.91
N LYS A 325 -27.93 4.26 -16.53
CA LYS A 325 -27.23 5.40 -17.17
C LYS A 325 -25.72 5.33 -16.99
N SER A 326 -25.25 4.84 -15.83
CA SER A 326 -23.83 4.61 -15.56
C SER A 326 -23.62 3.19 -15.02
N ASN A 327 -22.48 2.60 -15.29
CA ASN A 327 -22.11 1.27 -14.84
C ASN A 327 -20.63 1.25 -14.48
N THR A 328 -20.27 0.62 -13.37
CA THR A 328 -18.87 0.40 -13.00
C THR A 328 -18.59 -1.09 -12.81
N VAL A 329 -17.67 -1.64 -13.58
CA VAL A 329 -17.13 -2.98 -13.39
C VAL A 329 -15.92 -2.85 -12.50
N LEU A 330 -16.03 -3.33 -11.26
CA LEU A 330 -14.98 -3.18 -10.25
C LEU A 330 -14.40 -4.55 -9.87
N LEU A 331 -13.13 -4.78 -10.24
CA LEU A 331 -12.32 -5.86 -9.67
C LEU A 331 -11.68 -5.36 -8.37
N SER A 332 -12.31 -5.62 -7.24
CA SER A 332 -11.76 -5.35 -5.90
C SER A 332 -12.01 -6.57 -5.00
N PRO A 333 -11.15 -7.61 -5.10
CA PRO A 333 -11.47 -8.99 -4.71
C PRO A 333 -11.64 -9.19 -3.21
N ALA A 334 -11.19 -8.26 -2.36
CA ALA A 334 -11.24 -8.35 -0.90
C ALA A 334 -10.52 -9.57 -0.31
N SER A 335 -9.59 -10.17 -1.06
CA SER A 335 -8.89 -11.40 -0.68
C SER A 335 -7.61 -11.60 -1.48
N ALA A 336 -6.69 -12.41 -0.95
CA ALA A 336 -5.48 -12.81 -1.68
C ALA A 336 -5.85 -13.67 -2.91
N SER A 337 -4.93 -13.71 -3.89
CA SER A 337 -5.16 -14.32 -5.21
C SER A 337 -4.66 -15.76 -5.34
N PHE A 338 -3.98 -16.28 -4.31
CA PHE A 338 -3.18 -17.52 -4.37
C PHE A 338 -3.99 -18.80 -4.61
N ASP A 339 -5.31 -18.73 -4.62
CA ASP A 339 -6.18 -19.84 -4.99
C ASP A 339 -6.33 -20.06 -6.50
N GLN A 340 -6.09 -19.01 -7.30
CA GLN A 340 -6.20 -19.04 -8.77
C GLN A 340 -5.01 -18.40 -9.50
N PHE A 341 -4.20 -17.56 -8.84
CA PHE A 341 -3.11 -16.79 -9.46
C PHE A 341 -1.87 -16.79 -8.56
N LEU A 342 -0.68 -16.65 -9.15
CA LEU A 342 0.59 -16.56 -8.42
C LEU A 342 0.65 -15.37 -7.45
N ASN A 343 0.06 -14.24 -7.86
CA ASN A 343 0.03 -13.01 -7.09
C ASN A 343 -1.12 -12.12 -7.57
N PHE A 344 -1.31 -10.97 -6.91
CA PHE A 344 -2.37 -10.03 -7.27
C PHE A 344 -2.09 -9.34 -8.62
N GLU A 345 -0.83 -9.17 -9.01
CA GLU A 345 -0.43 -8.63 -10.31
C GLU A 345 -0.98 -9.53 -11.42
N LYS A 346 -0.68 -10.82 -11.37
CA LYS A 346 -1.20 -11.79 -12.36
C LYS A 346 -2.72 -11.87 -12.40
N ARG A 347 -3.39 -11.67 -11.26
CA ARG A 347 -4.85 -11.53 -11.26
C ARG A 347 -5.34 -10.26 -11.93
N GLY A 348 -4.59 -9.18 -11.80
CA GLY A 348 -4.96 -7.89 -12.39
C GLY A 348 -4.59 -7.73 -13.86
N GLU A 349 -3.69 -8.57 -14.39
CA GLU A 349 -3.28 -8.59 -15.81
C GLU A 349 -4.30 -9.30 -16.72
N VAL A 350 -5.15 -10.15 -16.19
CA VAL A 350 -6.22 -10.90 -16.89
C VAL A 350 -7.48 -10.07 -17.11
#